data_e21077b5b72cc15ff2c429c79dd18bbb
#
_entry.id   e21077b5b72cc15ff2c429c79dd18bbb
#
_cell.length_a   1.000
_cell.length_b   1.000
_cell.length_c   1.000
_cell.angle_alpha   90.00
_cell.angle_beta   90.00
_cell.angle_gamma   90.00
#
_symmetry.space_group_name_H-M   'P 1'
#
loop_
_entity.id
_entity.type
_entity.pdbx_description
1 polymer ?
#
loop_
_entity_poly.entity_id
_entity_poly.type
_entity_poly.pdbx_seq_one_letter_code
_entity_poly.pdbx_strand_id
1 'polypeptide(L)'
;MNPRAQTPDPPPGQAPDREKNRRRQSFVFRRHHFTVTGVLDYFFFLFGGAASLFLALLILLKGFSLGWWQVLTLLILWAVVSYLALPRLHRILSQIYVPNYFIGRTRTSDGLLGDPVNLAWRGEEAQIHHAMKAAGWTLADDITAASTWGIIKSTLTKSSYPEAPVSPLMLFGRRQDFAYQQEVDGDPGQRHHVRFWKCPSGWLLPGGLQADWLAAGTYDKSVGLSLFTLQITHKIEENTDIERDYIVKTVTEADPEITVDNIKDFSTGYHSRNGGGDAIVTDGNLPIIDVKMVTTDADDYPERLDLALDATQIYHDSNSVSDLARTLWSKRPLQTLIGAGLVLVLLILQATDVLSILLDWDGLRADVASTGGSAADTEIVTRIVAGVLVGLSLIIGVIQVIASISVFRGSNRARLWILTLSTISVIISFTNYLTGDRSIATNMYSLVTVALQVGVLLSLSSDSSRLFTRFSTAAARADRQDRAIED
;
A
#
# COMPACT_ATOMS: atom_id res chain seq x y z
N MET A 1 15.91 -4.31 -61.05
CA MET A 1 17.02 -3.98 -60.13
C MET A 1 16.73 -2.60 -59.54
N ASN A 2 16.33 -2.54 -58.31
CA ASN A 2 15.97 -1.30 -57.63
C ASN A 2 17.03 -1.04 -56.53
N PRO A 3 17.77 0.08 -56.52
CA PRO A 3 18.77 0.32 -55.51
C PRO A 3 18.16 0.69 -54.19
N ARG A 4 18.51 -0.03 -53.17
CA ARG A 4 18.16 0.28 -51.74
C ARG A 4 18.76 1.66 -51.41
N ALA A 5 17.92 2.61 -51.05
CA ALA A 5 18.35 3.85 -50.43
C ALA A 5 19.02 3.55 -49.08
N GLN A 6 20.30 3.88 -48.98
CA GLN A 6 21.02 3.86 -47.70
C GLN A 6 20.55 5.05 -46.86
N THR A 7 20.01 4.78 -45.68
CA THR A 7 19.80 5.82 -44.68
C THR A 7 21.14 6.32 -44.16
N PRO A 8 21.33 7.64 -44.03
CA PRO A 8 22.60 8.20 -43.53
C PRO A 8 22.81 7.83 -42.05
N ASP A 9 24.07 7.52 -41.71
CA ASP A 9 24.49 7.28 -40.34
C ASP A 9 24.24 8.51 -39.44
N PRO A 10 23.79 8.33 -38.22
CA PRO A 10 23.57 9.43 -37.30
C PRO A 10 24.90 10.07 -36.86
N PRO A 11 24.94 11.38 -36.57
CA PRO A 11 26.15 12.10 -36.24
C PRO A 11 26.82 11.56 -34.97
N PRO A 12 28.15 11.55 -34.86
CA PRO A 12 28.89 11.05 -33.72
C PRO A 12 28.68 11.96 -32.51
N GLY A 13 28.01 11.47 -31.47
CA GLY A 13 27.71 12.19 -30.21
C GLY A 13 26.46 11.72 -29.48
N GLN A 14 25.59 10.92 -30.10
CA GLN A 14 24.31 10.48 -29.47
C GLN A 14 24.33 9.05 -28.86
N ALA A 15 25.48 8.41 -28.78
CA ALA A 15 25.60 7.04 -28.27
C ALA A 15 25.37 6.87 -26.76
N PRO A 16 25.62 7.84 -25.84
CA PRO A 16 25.45 7.60 -24.41
C PRO A 16 23.99 7.47 -23.93
N ASP A 17 23.04 8.11 -24.61
CA ASP A 17 21.64 8.08 -24.18
C ASP A 17 20.88 6.77 -24.48
N ARG A 18 21.24 6.13 -25.59
CA ARG A 18 20.65 4.82 -25.94
C ARG A 18 21.07 3.69 -25.00
N GLU A 19 22.31 3.75 -24.52
CA GLU A 19 22.85 2.74 -23.60
C GLU A 19 22.33 2.92 -22.15
N LYS A 20 22.15 4.17 -21.72
CA LYS A 20 21.47 4.49 -20.46
C LYS A 20 19.99 4.06 -20.47
N ASN A 21 19.28 4.30 -21.58
CA ASN A 21 17.89 3.86 -21.74
C ASN A 21 17.75 2.31 -21.82
N ARG A 22 18.70 1.62 -22.47
CA ARG A 22 18.73 0.15 -22.46
C ARG A 22 18.96 -0.43 -21.06
N ARG A 23 19.81 0.16 -20.25
CA ARG A 23 20.00 -0.25 -18.84
C ARG A 23 18.78 0.04 -17.99
N ARG A 24 18.04 1.14 -18.22
CA ARG A 24 16.75 1.43 -17.57
C ARG A 24 15.66 0.41 -17.91
N GLN A 25 15.50 0.06 -19.19
CA GLN A 25 14.53 -0.95 -19.63
C GLN A 25 14.82 -2.36 -19.06
N SER A 26 16.11 -2.73 -18.92
CA SER A 26 16.48 -4.02 -18.33
C SER A 26 16.19 -4.11 -16.83
N PHE A 27 16.01 -2.98 -16.12
CA PHE A 27 15.71 -2.97 -14.70
C PHE A 27 14.20 -3.18 -14.39
N VAL A 28 13.32 -2.70 -15.26
CA VAL A 28 11.86 -2.80 -15.11
C VAL A 28 11.34 -4.21 -15.45
N PHE A 29 11.99 -4.92 -16.40
CA PHE A 29 11.60 -6.25 -16.87
C PHE A 29 12.50 -7.40 -16.36
N ARG A 30 13.28 -7.20 -15.30
CA ARG A 30 14.05 -8.31 -14.73
C ARG A 30 13.10 -9.38 -14.22
N ARG A 31 13.08 -10.53 -14.95
CA ARG A 31 12.47 -11.79 -14.55
C ARG A 31 12.63 -11.96 -13.05
N HIS A 32 11.55 -12.32 -12.35
CA HIS A 32 11.58 -12.71 -10.94
C HIS A 32 12.64 -13.81 -10.75
N HIS A 33 13.86 -13.41 -10.43
CA HIS A 33 14.80 -14.37 -9.86
C HIS A 33 14.24 -14.69 -8.48
N PHE A 34 13.89 -15.95 -8.26
CA PHE A 34 13.52 -16.47 -6.94
C PHE A 34 14.69 -16.25 -5.99
N THR A 35 14.70 -15.13 -5.29
CA THR A 35 15.66 -14.89 -4.22
C THR A 35 15.05 -15.41 -2.92
N VAL A 36 15.89 -15.99 -2.05
CA VAL A 36 15.45 -16.47 -0.73
C VAL A 36 14.67 -15.39 0.03
N THR A 37 15.13 -14.14 -0.03
CA THR A 37 14.43 -13.01 0.57
C THR A 37 13.07 -12.73 -0.08
N GLY A 38 12.89 -13.00 -1.37
CA GLY A 38 11.61 -12.88 -2.07
C GLY A 38 10.60 -13.92 -1.61
N VAL A 39 11.06 -15.16 -1.46
CA VAL A 39 10.23 -16.27 -0.93
C VAL A 39 9.80 -16.00 0.51
N LEU A 40 10.72 -15.53 1.36
CA LEU A 40 10.40 -15.16 2.74
C LEU A 40 9.39 -14.01 2.82
N ASP A 41 9.55 -12.98 1.99
CA ASP A 41 8.59 -11.87 1.96
C ASP A 41 7.19 -12.33 1.54
N TYR A 42 7.10 -13.22 0.56
CA TYR A 42 5.83 -13.79 0.14
C TYR A 42 5.22 -14.67 1.23
N PHE A 43 6.02 -15.49 1.89
CA PHE A 43 5.59 -16.27 3.04
C PHE A 43 5.01 -15.39 4.15
N PHE A 44 5.72 -14.33 4.58
CA PHE A 44 5.22 -13.45 5.63
C PHE A 44 3.96 -12.68 5.20
N PHE A 45 3.84 -12.36 3.91
CA PHE A 45 2.63 -11.74 3.39
C PHE A 45 1.43 -12.70 3.49
N LEU A 46 1.58 -13.96 3.08
CA LEU A 46 0.53 -14.99 3.19
C LEU A 46 0.20 -15.28 4.65
N PHE A 47 1.24 -15.49 5.46
CA PHE A 47 1.08 -15.78 6.89
C PHE A 47 0.37 -14.64 7.64
N GLY A 48 0.69 -13.38 7.34
CA GLY A 48 -0.01 -12.23 7.90
C GLY A 48 -1.51 -12.21 7.54
N GLY A 49 -1.89 -12.68 6.35
CA GLY A 49 -3.29 -12.89 5.98
C GLY A 49 -3.96 -13.98 6.82
N ALA A 50 -3.32 -15.15 6.98
CA ALA A 50 -3.82 -16.23 7.81
C ALA A 50 -3.92 -15.81 9.30
N ALA A 51 -2.92 -15.08 9.81
CA ALA A 51 -2.92 -14.56 11.16
C ALA A 51 -4.04 -13.55 11.43
N SER A 52 -4.40 -12.73 10.44
CA SER A 52 -5.54 -11.81 10.56
C SER A 52 -6.89 -12.53 10.58
N LEU A 53 -7.02 -13.65 9.86
CA LEU A 53 -8.21 -14.53 9.95
C LEU A 53 -8.28 -15.23 11.32
N PHE A 54 -7.15 -15.68 11.85
CA PHE A 54 -7.09 -16.25 13.20
C PHE A 54 -7.49 -15.21 14.26
N LEU A 55 -6.98 -13.98 14.17
CA LEU A 55 -7.41 -12.89 15.05
C LEU A 55 -8.92 -12.62 14.95
N ALA A 56 -9.47 -12.59 13.74
CA ALA A 56 -10.90 -12.44 13.53
C ALA A 56 -11.71 -13.57 14.21
N LEU A 57 -11.23 -14.82 14.11
CA LEU A 57 -11.82 -15.97 14.79
C LEU A 57 -11.79 -15.80 16.32
N LEU A 58 -10.67 -15.39 16.91
CA LEU A 58 -10.55 -15.16 18.34
C LEU A 58 -11.53 -14.08 18.82
N ILE A 59 -11.66 -12.98 18.07
CA ILE A 59 -12.61 -11.89 18.37
C ILE A 59 -14.07 -12.41 18.29
N LEU A 60 -14.37 -13.19 17.25
CA LEU A 60 -15.69 -13.78 17.06
C LEU A 60 -16.07 -14.68 18.24
N LEU A 61 -15.16 -15.54 18.69
CA LEU A 61 -15.39 -16.47 19.79
C LEU A 61 -15.56 -15.77 21.13
N LYS A 62 -14.92 -14.61 21.33
CA LYS A 62 -15.10 -13.78 22.51
C LYS A 62 -16.44 -13.07 22.56
N GLY A 63 -17.01 -12.74 21.40
CA GLY A 63 -18.17 -11.85 21.26
C GLY A 63 -19.52 -12.42 21.65
N PHE A 64 -19.63 -13.68 22.08
CA PHE A 64 -20.93 -14.33 22.34
C PHE A 64 -21.53 -14.08 23.74
N SER A 65 -21.20 -12.98 24.39
CA SER A 65 -21.92 -12.55 25.62
C SER A 65 -22.94 -11.45 25.28
N LEU A 66 -24.24 -11.70 25.57
CA LEU A 66 -25.32 -10.73 25.33
C LEU A 66 -25.08 -9.43 26.12
N GLY A 67 -24.96 -8.29 25.43
CA GLY A 67 -24.79 -6.98 26.04
C GLY A 67 -24.25 -5.92 25.07
N TRP A 68 -24.17 -4.66 25.51
CA TRP A 68 -23.63 -3.54 24.72
C TRP A 68 -22.19 -3.77 24.24
N TRP A 69 -21.38 -4.51 25.00
CA TRP A 69 -20.02 -4.93 24.62
C TRP A 69 -20.00 -5.79 23.37
N GLN A 70 -21.09 -6.50 23.06
CA GLN A 70 -21.20 -7.30 21.84
C GLN A 70 -21.21 -6.41 20.58
N VAL A 71 -21.88 -5.26 20.62
CA VAL A 71 -21.89 -4.31 19.49
C VAL A 71 -20.47 -3.82 19.22
N LEU A 72 -19.72 -3.45 20.25
CA LEU A 72 -18.34 -3.03 20.12
C LEU A 72 -17.45 -4.15 19.55
N THR A 73 -17.61 -5.37 20.05
CA THR A 73 -16.87 -6.56 19.57
C THR A 73 -17.18 -6.84 18.10
N LEU A 74 -18.44 -6.73 17.67
CA LEU A 74 -18.83 -6.92 16.27
C LEU A 74 -18.27 -5.79 15.38
N LEU A 75 -18.22 -4.55 15.84
CA LEU A 75 -17.58 -3.46 15.11
C LEU A 75 -16.08 -3.69 14.93
N ILE A 76 -15.39 -4.14 15.98
CA ILE A 76 -13.96 -4.49 15.90
C ILE A 76 -13.76 -5.68 14.95
N LEU A 77 -14.60 -6.73 15.04
CA LEU A 77 -14.57 -7.87 14.14
C LEU A 77 -14.76 -7.41 12.69
N TRP A 78 -15.77 -6.59 12.42
CA TRP A 78 -16.02 -6.04 11.10
C TRP A 78 -14.80 -5.26 10.60
N ALA A 79 -14.18 -4.40 11.40
CA ALA A 79 -13.01 -3.64 11.03
C ALA A 79 -11.81 -4.56 10.71
N VAL A 80 -11.55 -5.59 11.53
CA VAL A 80 -10.46 -6.56 11.30
C VAL A 80 -10.69 -7.34 10.00
N VAL A 81 -11.91 -7.83 9.78
CA VAL A 81 -12.24 -8.58 8.56
C VAL A 81 -12.14 -7.68 7.33
N SER A 82 -12.78 -6.50 7.35
CA SER A 82 -12.92 -5.63 6.18
C SER A 82 -11.63 -4.90 5.79
N TYR A 83 -10.79 -4.53 6.77
CA TYR A 83 -9.61 -3.69 6.52
C TYR A 83 -8.27 -4.41 6.70
N LEU A 84 -8.24 -5.59 7.31
CA LEU A 84 -7.00 -6.35 7.49
C LEU A 84 -7.02 -7.69 6.75
N ALA A 85 -8.06 -8.51 6.90
CA ALA A 85 -8.10 -9.86 6.35
C ALA A 85 -8.49 -9.87 4.86
N LEU A 86 -9.63 -9.27 4.49
CA LEU A 86 -10.14 -9.26 3.12
C LEU A 86 -9.19 -8.60 2.12
N PRO A 87 -8.56 -7.44 2.39
CA PRO A 87 -7.63 -6.83 1.45
C PRO A 87 -6.48 -7.77 1.08
N ARG A 88 -5.93 -8.49 2.04
CA ARG A 88 -4.87 -9.47 1.76
C ARG A 88 -5.37 -10.67 0.98
N LEU A 89 -6.54 -11.19 1.33
CA LEU A 89 -7.15 -12.28 0.60
C LEU A 89 -7.43 -11.88 -0.85
N HIS A 90 -8.04 -10.71 -1.06
CA HIS A 90 -8.29 -10.17 -2.40
C HIS A 90 -7.00 -10.02 -3.20
N ARG A 91 -5.92 -9.54 -2.58
CA ARG A 91 -4.64 -9.37 -3.24
C ARG A 91 -4.02 -10.71 -3.65
N ILE A 92 -4.12 -11.75 -2.81
CA ILE A 92 -3.66 -13.10 -3.12
C ILE A 92 -4.46 -13.67 -4.31
N LEU A 93 -5.79 -13.57 -4.26
CA LEU A 93 -6.65 -14.07 -5.32
C LEU A 93 -6.44 -13.29 -6.63
N SER A 94 -6.31 -11.98 -6.57
CA SER A 94 -6.07 -11.14 -7.75
C SER A 94 -4.77 -11.46 -8.46
N GLN A 95 -3.72 -11.83 -7.73
CA GLN A 95 -2.45 -12.28 -8.35
C GLN A 95 -2.60 -13.59 -9.12
N ILE A 96 -3.60 -14.40 -8.80
CA ILE A 96 -3.87 -15.67 -9.49
C ILE A 96 -4.78 -15.43 -10.72
N TYR A 97 -5.81 -14.58 -10.58
CA TYR A 97 -6.88 -14.48 -11.59
C TYR A 97 -6.74 -13.26 -12.51
N VAL A 98 -6.07 -12.20 -12.10
CA VAL A 98 -5.96 -10.97 -12.89
C VAL A 98 -4.62 -10.94 -13.62
N PRO A 99 -4.61 -10.86 -14.97
CA PRO A 99 -3.37 -10.86 -15.74
C PRO A 99 -2.50 -9.64 -15.46
N ASN A 100 -1.18 -9.83 -15.52
CA ASN A 100 -0.20 -8.76 -15.24
C ASN A 100 0.06 -7.81 -16.42
N TYR A 101 -0.62 -7.99 -17.55
CA TYR A 101 -0.52 -7.07 -18.69
C TYR A 101 -1.62 -6.00 -18.62
N PHE A 102 -1.45 -4.95 -19.40
CA PHE A 102 -2.43 -3.88 -19.50
C PHE A 102 -3.76 -4.37 -20.11
N ILE A 103 -4.86 -4.14 -19.44
CA ILE A 103 -6.21 -4.58 -19.83
C ILE A 103 -7.23 -3.43 -19.87
N GLY A 104 -6.76 -2.17 -19.91
CA GLY A 104 -7.65 -1.02 -19.87
C GLY A 104 -8.33 -0.77 -18.51
N ARG A 105 -7.81 -1.36 -17.43
CA ARG A 105 -8.36 -1.22 -16.06
C ARG A 105 -7.25 -0.89 -15.07
N THR A 106 -7.55 0.00 -14.16
CA THR A 106 -6.72 0.24 -12.97
C THR A 106 -6.87 -0.89 -11.95
N ARG A 107 -6.12 -0.85 -10.87
CA ARG A 107 -6.26 -1.79 -9.75
C ARG A 107 -6.32 -1.02 -8.44
N THR A 108 -7.08 -1.53 -7.50
CA THR A 108 -7.02 -1.05 -6.11
C THR A 108 -5.70 -1.49 -5.46
N SER A 109 -5.35 -0.93 -4.31
CA SER A 109 -4.22 -1.38 -3.48
C SER A 109 -4.31 -2.86 -3.11
N ASP A 110 -5.55 -3.39 -3.04
CA ASP A 110 -5.85 -4.79 -2.72
C ASP A 110 -5.78 -5.70 -3.97
N GLY A 111 -5.41 -5.13 -5.13
CA GLY A 111 -5.26 -5.85 -6.39
C GLY A 111 -6.56 -6.10 -7.15
N LEU A 112 -7.71 -5.68 -6.64
CA LEU A 112 -8.98 -5.76 -7.34
C LEU A 112 -9.00 -4.82 -8.54
N LEU A 113 -9.86 -5.09 -9.52
CA LEU A 113 -10.04 -4.19 -10.66
C LEU A 113 -10.67 -2.88 -10.19
N GLY A 114 -9.99 -1.78 -10.48
CA GLY A 114 -10.46 -0.43 -10.21
C GLY A 114 -11.24 0.16 -11.40
N ASP A 115 -11.15 1.47 -11.55
CA ASP A 115 -11.83 2.23 -12.59
C ASP A 115 -11.29 1.90 -13.99
N PRO A 116 -12.08 2.02 -15.05
CA PRO A 116 -11.60 1.86 -16.41
C PRO A 116 -10.65 3.00 -16.78
N VAL A 117 -9.61 2.66 -17.55
CA VAL A 117 -8.78 3.66 -18.25
C VAL A 117 -9.59 4.11 -19.46
N ASN A 118 -10.21 5.26 -19.35
CA ASN A 118 -11.15 5.79 -20.36
C ASN A 118 -10.66 7.08 -21.03
N LEU A 119 -9.44 7.54 -20.72
CA LEU A 119 -8.81 8.73 -21.30
C LEU A 119 -7.32 8.48 -21.55
N ALA A 120 -6.79 9.02 -22.63
CA ALA A 120 -5.38 9.12 -22.92
C ALA A 120 -5.00 10.58 -23.21
N TRP A 121 -3.75 10.97 -22.93
CA TRP A 121 -3.29 12.34 -23.12
C TRP A 121 -1.93 12.36 -23.81
N ARG A 122 -1.71 13.39 -24.63
CA ARG A 122 -0.41 13.72 -25.24
C ARG A 122 0.01 15.12 -24.80
N GLY A 123 1.20 15.23 -24.26
CA GLY A 123 1.80 16.47 -23.79
C GLY A 123 2.56 16.28 -22.48
N GLU A 124 3.11 17.37 -21.98
CA GLU A 124 3.85 17.42 -20.75
C GLU A 124 2.93 17.58 -19.53
N GLU A 125 3.45 17.29 -18.37
CA GLU A 125 2.71 17.37 -17.09
C GLU A 125 2.16 18.78 -16.84
N ALA A 126 2.99 19.81 -17.07
CA ALA A 126 2.57 21.20 -16.91
C ALA A 126 1.38 21.59 -17.81
N GLN A 127 1.36 21.07 -19.05
CA GLN A 127 0.26 21.32 -19.99
C GLN A 127 -1.06 20.70 -19.51
N ILE A 128 -1.00 19.51 -18.94
CA ILE A 128 -2.18 18.86 -18.33
C ILE A 128 -2.66 19.66 -17.12
N HIS A 129 -1.74 20.09 -16.25
CA HIS A 129 -2.11 20.92 -15.10
C HIS A 129 -2.76 22.24 -15.51
N HIS A 130 -2.22 22.90 -16.55
CA HIS A 130 -2.82 24.10 -17.12
C HIS A 130 -4.24 23.84 -17.63
N ALA A 131 -4.41 22.83 -18.49
CA ALA A 131 -5.70 22.47 -19.09
C ALA A 131 -6.76 22.16 -18.03
N MET A 132 -6.41 21.38 -17.01
CA MET A 132 -7.32 20.99 -15.94
C MET A 132 -7.73 22.19 -15.08
N LYS A 133 -6.78 23.07 -14.72
CA LYS A 133 -7.08 24.31 -13.98
C LYS A 133 -7.95 25.26 -14.78
N ALA A 134 -7.63 25.48 -16.07
CA ALA A 134 -8.44 26.33 -16.96
C ALA A 134 -9.87 25.81 -17.11
N ALA A 135 -10.06 24.47 -17.09
CA ALA A 135 -11.36 23.83 -17.11
C ALA A 135 -12.08 23.81 -15.74
N GLY A 136 -11.55 24.49 -14.71
CA GLY A 136 -12.18 24.62 -13.40
C GLY A 136 -12.05 23.38 -12.49
N TRP A 137 -11.10 22.48 -12.77
CA TRP A 137 -10.81 21.33 -11.94
C TRP A 137 -9.82 21.67 -10.83
N THR A 138 -10.02 21.11 -9.63
CA THR A 138 -9.17 21.29 -8.46
C THR A 138 -8.23 20.11 -8.30
N LEU A 139 -6.94 20.36 -8.08
CA LEU A 139 -5.96 19.32 -7.79
C LEU A 139 -6.26 18.72 -6.41
N ALA A 140 -6.37 17.39 -6.36
CA ALA A 140 -6.61 16.67 -5.12
C ALA A 140 -5.36 16.64 -4.24
N ASP A 141 -5.55 16.79 -2.94
CA ASP A 141 -4.49 16.65 -1.93
C ASP A 141 -3.92 15.23 -1.89
N ASP A 142 -2.67 15.12 -1.48
CA ASP A 142 -2.09 13.82 -1.11
C ASP A 142 -2.74 13.28 0.16
N ILE A 143 -2.78 11.93 0.29
CA ILE A 143 -3.27 11.26 1.48
C ILE A 143 -2.24 11.41 2.60
N THR A 144 -2.53 12.29 3.54
CA THR A 144 -1.75 12.56 4.75
C THR A 144 -2.61 12.40 5.99
N ALA A 145 -2.02 12.41 7.19
CA ALA A 145 -2.80 12.43 8.42
C ALA A 145 -3.66 13.70 8.52
N ALA A 146 -3.16 14.84 8.03
CA ALA A 146 -3.88 16.12 8.02
C ALA A 146 -5.07 16.09 7.05
N SER A 147 -4.86 15.62 5.80
CA SER A 147 -5.94 15.51 4.81
C SER A 147 -6.96 14.43 5.20
N THR A 148 -6.54 13.32 5.82
CA THR A 148 -7.45 12.31 6.38
C THR A 148 -8.33 12.91 7.50
N TRP A 149 -7.74 13.72 8.39
CA TRP A 149 -8.50 14.45 9.40
C TRP A 149 -9.46 15.47 8.75
N GLY A 150 -9.03 16.15 7.68
CA GLY A 150 -9.86 17.01 6.85
C GLY A 150 -11.12 16.31 6.34
N ILE A 151 -10.98 15.09 5.78
CA ILE A 151 -12.10 14.26 5.31
C ILE A 151 -13.05 13.95 6.48
N ILE A 152 -12.54 13.48 7.62
CA ILE A 152 -13.37 13.15 8.78
C ILE A 152 -14.15 14.38 9.24
N LYS A 153 -13.48 15.52 9.36
CA LYS A 153 -14.11 16.78 9.75
C LYS A 153 -15.19 17.22 8.75
N SER A 154 -14.85 17.26 7.45
CA SER A 154 -15.80 17.68 6.40
C SER A 154 -17.03 16.78 6.34
N THR A 155 -16.85 15.46 6.49
CA THR A 155 -17.94 14.48 6.53
C THR A 155 -18.85 14.69 7.74
N LEU A 156 -18.28 14.91 8.94
CA LEU A 156 -19.04 15.13 10.17
C LEU A 156 -19.78 16.47 10.16
N THR A 157 -19.15 17.51 9.59
CA THR A 157 -19.74 18.87 9.55
C THR A 157 -20.54 19.15 8.29
N LYS A 158 -20.55 18.22 7.33
CA LYS A 158 -21.14 18.40 5.99
C LYS A 158 -20.61 19.67 5.30
N SER A 159 -19.31 19.94 5.46
CA SER A 159 -18.64 21.07 4.84
C SER A 159 -17.89 20.65 3.58
N SER A 160 -17.78 21.56 2.60
CA SER A 160 -16.99 21.37 1.39
C SER A 160 -15.50 21.15 1.71
N TYR A 161 -14.85 20.27 0.97
CA TYR A 161 -13.40 20.07 0.95
C TYR A 161 -12.97 19.76 -0.50
N PRO A 162 -12.85 20.80 -1.35
CA PRO A 162 -12.58 20.66 -2.78
C PRO A 162 -11.27 19.93 -3.09
N GLU A 163 -10.25 20.01 -2.23
CA GLU A 163 -8.95 19.37 -2.37
C GLU A 163 -8.89 17.98 -1.72
N ALA A 164 -10.02 17.41 -1.27
CA ALA A 164 -10.02 16.14 -0.54
C ALA A 164 -9.26 15.04 -1.31
N PRO A 165 -8.41 14.23 -0.62
CA PRO A 165 -7.66 13.16 -1.26
C PRO A 165 -8.55 12.14 -1.95
N VAL A 166 -8.12 11.68 -3.11
CA VAL A 166 -8.77 10.61 -3.87
C VAL A 166 -8.11 9.27 -3.54
N SER A 167 -8.92 8.21 -3.39
CA SER A 167 -8.43 6.86 -3.10
C SER A 167 -7.39 6.39 -4.12
N PRO A 168 -6.26 5.80 -3.69
CA PRO A 168 -5.20 5.41 -4.61
C PRO A 168 -5.62 4.24 -5.48
N LEU A 169 -5.38 4.37 -6.78
CA LEU A 169 -5.47 3.29 -7.75
C LEU A 169 -4.10 3.04 -8.39
N MET A 170 -3.86 1.82 -8.83
CA MET A 170 -2.60 1.38 -9.40
C MET A 170 -2.72 1.15 -10.90
N LEU A 171 -1.77 1.67 -11.67
CA LEU A 171 -1.55 1.36 -13.06
C LEU A 171 -0.03 1.26 -13.30
N PHE A 172 0.43 0.40 -14.20
CA PHE A 172 1.86 0.14 -14.41
C PHE A 172 2.62 -0.29 -13.15
N GLY A 173 1.92 -0.86 -12.14
CA GLY A 173 2.52 -1.27 -10.87
C GLY A 173 2.79 -0.12 -9.88
N ARG A 174 2.30 1.08 -10.15
CA ARG A 174 2.45 2.27 -9.32
C ARG A 174 1.12 3.01 -9.13
N ARG A 175 1.03 3.81 -8.10
CA ARG A 175 -0.09 4.71 -7.80
C ARG A 175 -0.19 5.81 -8.88
N GLN A 176 -1.35 6.46 -9.01
CA GLN A 176 -1.50 7.65 -9.86
C GLN A 176 -0.48 8.73 -9.47
N ASP A 177 -0.02 9.48 -10.49
CA ASP A 177 0.91 10.60 -10.28
C ASP A 177 0.21 11.78 -9.61
N PHE A 178 -1.01 12.08 -10.06
CA PHE A 178 -1.89 13.09 -9.49
C PHE A 178 -3.35 12.77 -9.83
N ALA A 179 -4.27 13.50 -9.18
CA ALA A 179 -5.69 13.42 -9.47
C ALA A 179 -6.29 14.82 -9.44
N TYR A 180 -7.33 15.03 -10.25
CA TYR A 180 -8.16 16.22 -10.24
C TYR A 180 -9.58 15.84 -9.86
N GLN A 181 -10.30 16.79 -9.27
CA GLN A 181 -11.68 16.62 -8.88
C GLN A 181 -12.45 17.93 -8.99
N GLN A 182 -13.77 17.79 -9.07
CA GLN A 182 -14.71 18.91 -9.08
C GLN A 182 -15.91 18.49 -8.23
N GLU A 183 -16.23 19.27 -7.19
CA GLU A 183 -17.40 19.03 -6.36
C GLU A 183 -18.67 19.46 -7.11
N VAL A 184 -19.75 18.74 -6.87
CA VAL A 184 -21.08 19.15 -7.34
C VAL A 184 -21.70 20.07 -6.28
N ASP A 185 -22.23 21.20 -6.71
CA ASP A 185 -22.80 22.21 -5.82
C ASP A 185 -23.81 21.59 -4.83
N GLY A 186 -23.53 21.76 -3.55
CA GLY A 186 -24.43 21.39 -2.45
C GLY A 186 -24.34 19.94 -1.95
N ASP A 187 -23.53 19.06 -2.55
CA ASP A 187 -23.37 17.69 -2.06
C ASP A 187 -21.89 17.24 -2.04
N PRO A 188 -21.22 17.29 -0.87
CA PRO A 188 -19.82 16.86 -0.76
C PRO A 188 -19.61 15.36 -0.98
N GLY A 189 -20.67 14.57 -1.08
CA GLY A 189 -20.63 13.14 -1.41
C GLY A 189 -20.62 12.84 -2.90
N GLN A 190 -20.91 13.86 -3.75
CA GLN A 190 -20.94 13.76 -5.20
C GLN A 190 -19.77 14.51 -5.81
N ARG A 191 -18.95 13.81 -6.61
CA ARG A 191 -17.73 14.39 -7.17
C ARG A 191 -17.40 13.82 -8.53
N HIS A 192 -17.03 14.70 -9.42
CA HIS A 192 -16.27 14.37 -10.62
C HIS A 192 -14.83 14.17 -10.22
N HIS A 193 -14.17 13.11 -10.69
CA HIS A 193 -12.73 12.95 -10.45
C HIS A 193 -12.04 12.20 -11.58
N VAL A 194 -10.76 12.53 -11.79
CA VAL A 194 -9.90 11.89 -12.78
C VAL A 194 -8.50 11.69 -12.22
N ARG A 195 -7.94 10.50 -12.42
CA ARG A 195 -6.61 10.10 -11.98
C ARG A 195 -5.70 9.94 -13.17
N PHE A 196 -4.44 10.35 -13.03
CA PHE A 196 -3.45 10.35 -14.10
C PHE A 196 -2.25 9.47 -13.79
N TRP A 197 -1.75 8.78 -14.82
CA TRP A 197 -0.52 7.99 -14.77
C TRP A 197 0.34 8.31 -15.99
N LYS A 198 1.59 8.70 -15.76
CA LYS A 198 2.57 8.87 -16.84
C LYS A 198 2.91 7.52 -17.45
N CYS A 199 2.86 7.40 -18.76
CA CYS A 199 3.23 6.18 -19.45
C CYS A 199 4.74 5.90 -19.31
N PRO A 200 5.15 4.63 -19.16
CA PRO A 200 6.56 4.28 -19.20
C PRO A 200 7.20 4.68 -20.53
N SER A 201 8.47 5.10 -20.52
CA SER A 201 9.19 5.51 -21.72
C SER A 201 9.15 4.43 -22.82
N GLY A 202 8.66 4.79 -24.00
CA GLY A 202 8.53 3.89 -25.14
C GLY A 202 7.37 2.91 -25.07
N TRP A 203 6.49 3.05 -24.07
CA TRP A 203 5.26 2.28 -24.00
C TRP A 203 4.24 2.77 -25.03
N LEU A 204 3.58 1.82 -25.67
CA LEU A 204 2.54 2.11 -26.66
C LEU A 204 1.22 1.50 -26.20
N LEU A 205 0.13 2.18 -26.51
CA LEU A 205 -1.21 1.62 -26.39
C LEU A 205 -1.35 0.34 -27.21
N PRO A 206 -2.20 -0.61 -26.81
CA PRO A 206 -2.62 -1.68 -27.70
C PRO A 206 -3.07 -1.11 -29.05
N GLY A 207 -2.48 -1.61 -30.16
CA GLY A 207 -2.66 -1.01 -31.47
C GLY A 207 -1.50 -0.10 -31.94
N GLY A 208 -0.51 0.17 -31.07
CA GLY A 208 0.75 0.84 -31.44
C GLY A 208 0.70 2.37 -31.39
N LEU A 209 -0.35 2.97 -30.88
CA LEU A 209 -0.46 4.42 -30.73
C LEU A 209 0.29 4.91 -29.48
N GLN A 210 0.88 6.10 -29.59
CA GLN A 210 1.59 6.73 -28.47
C GLN A 210 0.61 7.58 -27.64
N ALA A 211 0.72 7.40 -26.32
CA ALA A 211 0.18 8.32 -25.31
C ALA A 211 1.27 8.63 -24.29
N ASP A 212 1.31 9.86 -23.81
CA ASP A 212 2.27 10.27 -22.78
C ASP A 212 1.69 10.00 -21.38
N TRP A 213 0.35 10.06 -21.26
CA TRP A 213 -0.40 9.78 -20.03
C TRP A 213 -1.65 8.98 -20.29
N LEU A 214 -2.03 8.18 -19.31
CA LEU A 214 -3.35 7.55 -19.24
C LEU A 214 -4.11 8.10 -18.05
N ALA A 215 -5.45 8.17 -18.19
CA ALA A 215 -6.28 8.62 -17.11
C ALA A 215 -7.55 7.77 -16.96
N ALA A 216 -8.10 7.81 -15.74
CA ALA A 216 -9.36 7.17 -15.39
C ALA A 216 -10.27 8.21 -14.73
N GLY A 217 -11.32 8.59 -15.45
CA GLY A 217 -12.36 9.50 -14.99
C GLY A 217 -13.59 8.74 -14.53
N THR A 218 -14.11 9.06 -13.35
CA THR A 218 -15.34 8.48 -12.79
C THR A 218 -16.08 9.51 -11.96
N TYR A 219 -17.41 9.38 -11.92
CA TYR A 219 -18.28 10.21 -11.10
C TYR A 219 -18.76 9.45 -9.87
N ASP A 220 -18.50 10.00 -8.69
CA ASP A 220 -18.99 9.47 -7.42
C ASP A 220 -20.41 9.98 -7.16
N LYS A 221 -21.39 9.06 -7.07
CA LYS A 221 -22.80 9.39 -6.79
C LYS A 221 -23.11 9.48 -5.30
N SER A 222 -22.45 8.69 -4.49
CA SER A 222 -22.74 8.56 -3.06
C SER A 222 -21.67 7.78 -2.33
N VAL A 223 -21.70 7.80 -1.01
CA VAL A 223 -20.91 6.91 -0.13
C VAL A 223 -21.78 5.78 0.36
N GLY A 224 -21.27 4.55 0.33
CA GLY A 224 -22.02 3.37 0.76
C GLY A 224 -21.13 2.20 1.17
N LEU A 225 -21.76 1.16 1.72
CA LEU A 225 -21.09 -0.08 2.06
C LEU A 225 -20.95 -0.98 0.80
N SER A 226 -19.73 -1.37 0.49
CA SER A 226 -19.50 -2.42 -0.51
C SER A 226 -19.78 -3.79 0.10
N LEU A 227 -20.68 -4.56 -0.48
CA LEU A 227 -20.95 -5.94 -0.04
C LEU A 227 -19.82 -6.90 -0.39
N PHE A 228 -18.95 -6.53 -1.33
CA PHE A 228 -17.85 -7.37 -1.77
C PHE A 228 -16.61 -7.22 -0.87
N THR A 229 -16.25 -5.99 -0.52
CA THR A 229 -15.10 -5.69 0.34
C THR A 229 -15.50 -5.50 1.81
N LEU A 230 -16.79 -5.35 2.10
CA LEU A 230 -17.35 -4.94 3.40
C LEU A 230 -16.80 -3.59 3.88
N GLN A 231 -16.25 -2.78 2.98
CA GLN A 231 -15.69 -1.45 3.29
C GLN A 231 -16.68 -0.35 2.92
N ILE A 232 -16.58 0.77 3.64
CA ILE A 232 -17.26 2.00 3.24
C ILE A 232 -16.47 2.59 2.05
N THR A 233 -17.13 2.80 0.93
CA THR A 233 -16.52 3.28 -0.32
C THR A 233 -17.48 4.18 -1.07
N HIS A 234 -16.95 4.95 -2.02
CA HIS A 234 -17.77 5.69 -2.97
C HIS A 234 -18.42 4.74 -3.98
N LYS A 235 -19.65 5.07 -4.36
CA LYS A 235 -20.41 4.41 -5.41
C LYS A 235 -20.34 5.26 -6.67
N ILE A 236 -19.83 4.68 -7.75
CA ILE A 236 -19.63 5.39 -9.01
C ILE A 236 -20.87 5.31 -9.90
N GLU A 237 -20.94 6.26 -10.88
CA GLU A 237 -21.87 6.16 -12.00
C GLU A 237 -21.54 4.93 -12.85
N GLU A 238 -22.56 4.15 -13.19
CA GLU A 238 -22.40 2.92 -13.96
C GLU A 238 -21.86 3.18 -15.36
N ASN A 239 -22.42 4.17 -16.04
CA ASN A 239 -21.95 4.60 -17.35
C ASN A 239 -20.76 5.54 -17.20
N THR A 240 -19.56 4.99 -17.27
CA THR A 240 -18.32 5.74 -17.11
C THR A 240 -18.00 6.65 -18.30
N ASP A 241 -18.71 6.50 -19.42
CA ASP A 241 -18.54 7.34 -20.61
C ASP A 241 -19.11 8.75 -20.38
N ILE A 242 -20.13 8.89 -19.53
CA ILE A 242 -20.69 10.19 -19.14
C ILE A 242 -19.58 11.06 -18.53
N GLU A 243 -18.81 10.52 -17.60
CA GLU A 243 -17.73 11.25 -16.97
C GLU A 243 -16.57 11.51 -17.94
N ARG A 244 -16.21 10.51 -18.75
CA ARG A 244 -15.21 10.65 -19.81
C ARG A 244 -15.55 11.83 -20.72
N ASP A 245 -16.78 11.87 -21.22
CA ASP A 245 -17.24 12.88 -22.17
C ASP A 245 -17.35 14.25 -21.50
N TYR A 246 -17.72 14.31 -20.21
CA TYR A 246 -17.71 15.52 -19.42
C TYR A 246 -16.31 16.11 -19.27
N ILE A 247 -15.29 15.29 -18.98
CA ILE A 247 -13.89 15.72 -18.89
C ILE A 247 -13.42 16.26 -20.24
N VAL A 248 -13.65 15.51 -21.33
CA VAL A 248 -13.30 15.94 -22.69
C VAL A 248 -13.94 17.30 -23.03
N LYS A 249 -15.22 17.44 -22.74
CA LYS A 249 -15.97 18.67 -22.98
C LYS A 249 -15.40 19.87 -22.22
N THR A 250 -15.18 19.71 -20.90
CA THR A 250 -14.72 20.82 -20.06
C THR A 250 -13.34 21.33 -20.45
N VAL A 251 -12.40 20.43 -20.81
CA VAL A 251 -11.05 20.85 -21.21
C VAL A 251 -11.03 21.46 -22.62
N THR A 252 -11.83 20.95 -23.55
CA THR A 252 -11.89 21.52 -24.92
C THR A 252 -12.66 22.84 -24.99
N GLU A 253 -13.61 23.05 -24.10
CA GLU A 253 -14.30 24.36 -23.97
C GLU A 253 -13.40 25.40 -23.29
N ALA A 254 -12.47 24.98 -22.42
CA ALA A 254 -11.57 25.88 -21.72
C ALA A 254 -10.44 26.42 -22.59
N ASP A 255 -9.93 25.59 -23.52
CA ASP A 255 -8.83 25.98 -24.40
C ASP A 255 -9.04 25.43 -25.84
N PRO A 256 -9.18 26.29 -26.84
CA PRO A 256 -9.42 25.91 -28.24
C PRO A 256 -8.17 25.26 -28.91
N GLU A 257 -7.00 25.33 -28.31
CA GLU A 257 -5.78 24.66 -28.83
C GLU A 257 -5.77 23.15 -28.50
N ILE A 258 -6.66 22.70 -27.61
CA ILE A 258 -6.80 21.30 -27.25
C ILE A 258 -7.57 20.55 -28.34
N THR A 259 -6.94 19.51 -28.87
CA THR A 259 -7.55 18.64 -29.88
C THR A 259 -7.79 17.23 -29.33
N VAL A 260 -8.76 16.54 -29.90
CA VAL A 260 -9.15 15.20 -29.41
C VAL A 260 -9.26 14.23 -30.58
N ASP A 261 -8.47 13.19 -30.55
CA ASP A 261 -8.58 12.01 -31.41
C ASP A 261 -9.31 10.90 -30.67
N ASN A 262 -10.09 10.06 -31.33
CA ASN A 262 -10.82 8.98 -30.68
C ASN A 262 -10.44 7.61 -31.25
N ILE A 263 -9.96 6.71 -30.37
CA ILE A 263 -9.75 5.29 -30.69
C ILE A 263 -11.05 4.56 -30.38
N LYS A 264 -11.73 4.09 -31.45
CA LYS A 264 -12.97 3.32 -31.30
C LYS A 264 -12.68 1.90 -30.84
N ASP A 265 -13.59 1.36 -30.05
CA ASP A 265 -13.55 -0.04 -29.58
C ASP A 265 -12.23 -0.45 -28.93
N PHE A 266 -11.56 0.49 -28.23
CA PHE A 266 -10.29 0.24 -27.55
C PHE A 266 -10.45 -0.75 -26.41
N SER A 267 -11.53 -0.66 -25.64
CA SER A 267 -11.80 -1.53 -24.50
C SER A 267 -13.05 -2.35 -24.74
N THR A 268 -12.97 -3.63 -24.48
CA THR A 268 -14.13 -4.57 -24.62
C THR A 268 -14.99 -4.63 -23.35
N GLY A 269 -14.83 -3.70 -22.40
CA GLY A 269 -15.55 -3.75 -21.12
C GLY A 269 -15.17 -4.95 -20.26
N TYR A 270 -13.90 -5.34 -20.29
CA TYR A 270 -13.36 -6.46 -19.50
C TYR A 270 -13.77 -6.35 -18.03
N HIS A 271 -14.62 -7.28 -17.60
CA HIS A 271 -15.34 -7.28 -16.34
C HIS A 271 -16.26 -6.07 -16.15
N SER A 272 -17.54 -6.33 -16.13
CA SER A 272 -18.62 -5.35 -15.96
C SER A 272 -18.74 -4.77 -14.55
N ARG A 273 -17.79 -5.03 -13.64
CA ARG A 273 -17.80 -4.52 -12.27
C ARG A 273 -16.41 -4.09 -11.80
N ASN A 274 -16.38 -3.09 -10.91
CA ASN A 274 -15.16 -2.73 -10.18
C ASN A 274 -15.00 -3.58 -8.91
N GLY A 275 -13.88 -3.40 -8.20
CA GLY A 275 -13.59 -4.11 -6.95
C GLY A 275 -14.53 -3.76 -5.79
N GLY A 276 -15.22 -2.63 -5.86
CA GLY A 276 -16.28 -2.24 -4.92
C GLY A 276 -17.63 -2.92 -5.20
N GLY A 277 -17.73 -3.62 -6.34
CA GLY A 277 -18.95 -4.28 -6.79
C GLY A 277 -19.86 -3.42 -7.67
N ASP A 278 -19.47 -2.18 -7.97
CA ASP A 278 -20.26 -1.27 -8.83
C ASP A 278 -20.18 -1.75 -10.28
N ALA A 279 -21.30 -1.68 -10.99
CA ALA A 279 -21.36 -1.98 -12.40
C ALA A 279 -20.57 -0.95 -13.22
N ILE A 280 -20.02 -1.38 -14.34
CA ILE A 280 -19.34 -0.54 -15.32
C ILE A 280 -19.89 -0.83 -16.70
N VAL A 281 -20.39 0.22 -17.32
CA VAL A 281 -20.87 0.24 -18.69
C VAL A 281 -20.02 1.24 -19.46
N THR A 282 -19.55 0.86 -20.65
CA THR A 282 -18.75 1.71 -21.54
C THR A 282 -18.98 1.32 -22.99
N ASP A 283 -18.92 2.30 -23.89
CA ASP A 283 -18.87 2.10 -25.33
C ASP A 283 -17.50 1.59 -25.83
N GLY A 284 -16.50 1.56 -24.92
CA GLY A 284 -15.15 1.09 -25.21
C GLY A 284 -14.26 2.10 -25.93
N ASN A 285 -14.72 3.28 -26.25
CA ASN A 285 -13.92 4.30 -26.93
C ASN A 285 -12.89 4.94 -26.00
N LEU A 286 -11.72 5.29 -26.54
CA LEU A 286 -10.64 5.97 -25.80
C LEU A 286 -10.30 7.28 -26.53
N PRO A 287 -10.78 8.44 -26.06
CA PRO A 287 -10.32 9.72 -26.54
C PRO A 287 -8.88 9.99 -26.12
N ILE A 288 -8.08 10.50 -27.06
CA ILE A 288 -6.72 10.98 -26.82
C ILE A 288 -6.78 12.51 -26.89
N ILE A 289 -6.61 13.16 -25.75
CA ILE A 289 -6.58 14.61 -25.60
C ILE A 289 -5.17 15.08 -25.84
N ASP A 290 -4.93 15.88 -26.89
CA ASP A 290 -3.62 16.43 -27.21
C ASP A 290 -3.53 17.88 -26.73
N VAL A 291 -2.67 18.10 -25.73
CA VAL A 291 -2.41 19.40 -25.09
C VAL A 291 -1.04 19.97 -25.46
N LYS A 292 -0.35 19.42 -26.45
CA LYS A 292 1.02 19.84 -26.82
C LYS A 292 1.14 21.30 -27.26
N MET A 293 0.06 21.86 -27.79
CA MET A 293 0.02 23.25 -28.22
C MET A 293 -0.34 24.21 -27.10
N VAL A 294 -0.82 23.71 -25.96
CA VAL A 294 -1.21 24.54 -24.79
C VAL A 294 0.02 25.23 -24.22
N THR A 295 -0.06 26.55 -24.10
CA THR A 295 0.99 27.37 -23.49
C THR A 295 0.89 27.27 -21.97
N THR A 296 2.01 27.06 -21.28
CA THR A 296 2.07 26.89 -19.82
C THR A 296 2.78 28.06 -19.17
N ASP A 297 2.31 28.47 -17.98
CA ASP A 297 2.97 29.42 -17.13
C ASP A 297 3.81 28.72 -16.05
N ALA A 298 4.77 29.45 -15.44
CA ALA A 298 5.62 28.90 -14.38
C ALA A 298 4.83 28.42 -13.14
N ASP A 299 3.65 28.99 -12.92
CA ASP A 299 2.75 28.65 -11.81
C ASP A 299 1.85 27.43 -12.07
N ASP A 300 1.92 26.85 -13.27
CA ASP A 300 1.15 25.63 -13.61
C ASP A 300 1.72 24.36 -12.99
N TYR A 301 2.99 24.40 -12.58
CA TYR A 301 3.58 23.31 -11.80
C TYR A 301 3.16 23.47 -10.33
N PRO A 302 2.26 22.62 -9.83
CA PRO A 302 1.93 22.68 -8.41
C PRO A 302 3.20 22.29 -7.63
N GLU A 303 3.52 23.10 -6.62
CA GLU A 303 4.52 22.72 -5.63
C GLU A 303 4.00 21.43 -4.95
N ARG A 304 4.44 20.28 -5.44
CA ARG A 304 4.09 19.00 -4.82
C ARG A 304 4.65 19.05 -3.41
N LEU A 305 3.75 19.22 -2.46
CA LEU A 305 4.08 18.95 -1.06
C LEU A 305 4.52 17.50 -0.98
N ASP A 306 5.80 17.33 -0.91
CA ASP A 306 6.59 16.10 -0.95
C ASP A 306 6.30 15.13 0.22
N LEU A 307 5.06 15.09 0.75
CA LEU A 307 4.76 14.60 2.09
C LEU A 307 4.46 13.11 2.23
N ALA A 308 4.16 12.38 1.18
CA ALA A 308 3.86 10.95 1.33
C ALA A 308 3.99 10.13 0.04
N LEU A 309 5.06 10.30 -0.71
CA LEU A 309 5.32 9.38 -1.83
C LEU A 309 5.40 7.96 -1.28
N ASP A 310 4.54 7.07 -1.78
CA ASP A 310 4.67 5.65 -1.55
C ASP A 310 6.07 5.21 -2.03
N ALA A 311 6.71 4.30 -1.29
CA ALA A 311 8.04 3.79 -1.65
C ALA A 311 8.09 3.26 -3.09
N THR A 312 6.97 2.82 -3.64
CA THR A 312 6.80 2.38 -5.03
C THR A 312 6.92 3.56 -6.01
N GLN A 313 6.32 4.69 -5.68
CA GLN A 313 6.36 5.91 -6.50
C GLN A 313 7.77 6.53 -6.49
N ILE A 314 8.38 6.63 -5.30
CA ILE A 314 9.78 7.07 -5.14
C ILE A 314 10.72 6.19 -5.99
N TYR A 315 10.49 4.88 -6.03
CA TYR A 315 11.28 3.96 -6.84
C TYR A 315 11.20 4.25 -8.34
N HIS A 316 10.00 4.59 -8.84
CA HIS A 316 9.81 4.91 -10.26
C HIS A 316 10.36 6.29 -10.65
N ASP A 317 10.32 7.25 -9.74
CA ASP A 317 10.74 8.65 -10.00
C ASP A 317 12.25 8.88 -9.81
N SER A 318 12.96 7.95 -9.14
CA SER A 318 14.38 8.13 -8.84
C SER A 318 15.28 7.84 -10.03
N ASN A 319 16.17 8.76 -10.35
CA ASN A 319 17.12 8.67 -11.45
C ASN A 319 18.31 7.75 -11.15
N SER A 320 18.62 7.53 -9.88
CA SER A 320 19.72 6.68 -9.43
C SER A 320 19.39 5.97 -8.12
N VAL A 321 20.14 4.89 -7.80
CA VAL A 321 20.00 4.17 -6.52
C VAL A 321 20.36 5.07 -5.34
N SER A 322 21.30 6.00 -5.52
CA SER A 322 21.71 6.95 -4.48
C SER A 322 20.63 8.00 -4.19
N ASP A 323 19.94 8.51 -5.21
CA ASP A 323 18.84 9.46 -5.05
C ASP A 323 17.63 8.78 -4.43
N LEU A 324 17.31 7.56 -4.88
CA LEU A 324 16.30 6.71 -4.27
C LEU A 324 16.59 6.49 -2.77
N ALA A 325 17.84 6.17 -2.44
CA ALA A 325 18.22 5.94 -1.05
C ALA A 325 18.06 7.19 -0.17
N ARG A 326 18.49 8.36 -0.66
CA ARG A 326 18.32 9.62 0.08
C ARG A 326 16.86 9.95 0.31
N THR A 327 16.03 9.82 -0.73
CA THR A 327 14.59 10.09 -0.65
C THR A 327 13.88 9.13 0.30
N LEU A 328 14.18 7.83 0.21
CA LEU A 328 13.63 6.83 1.14
C LEU A 328 14.11 7.03 2.58
N TRP A 329 15.32 7.54 2.77
CA TRP A 329 15.84 7.85 4.10
C TRP A 329 15.16 9.06 4.73
N SER A 330 14.84 10.08 3.95
CA SER A 330 14.12 11.28 4.42
C SER A 330 12.62 11.00 4.63
N LYS A 331 12.02 10.11 3.81
CA LYS A 331 10.58 9.80 3.79
C LYS A 331 10.31 8.34 4.17
N ARG A 332 10.35 8.05 5.47
CA ARG A 332 10.10 6.68 5.97
C ARG A 332 8.65 6.30 5.81
N PRO A 333 8.33 5.12 5.23
CA PRO A 333 6.96 4.67 5.09
C PRO A 333 6.26 4.53 6.44
N LEU A 334 5.01 5.01 6.52
CA LEU A 334 4.20 4.97 7.74
C LEU A 334 4.06 3.53 8.28
N GLN A 335 3.92 2.54 7.41
CA GLN A 335 3.83 1.13 7.78
C GLN A 335 5.08 0.64 8.52
N THR A 336 6.27 1.13 8.13
CA THR A 336 7.52 0.80 8.83
C THR A 336 7.55 1.42 10.23
N LEU A 337 7.08 2.66 10.37
CA LEU A 337 6.99 3.34 11.66
C LEU A 337 5.98 2.66 12.58
N ILE A 338 4.80 2.33 12.07
CA ILE A 338 3.77 1.59 12.81
C ILE A 338 4.32 0.25 13.26
N GLY A 339 4.92 -0.55 12.35
CA GLY A 339 5.46 -1.86 12.70
C GLY A 339 6.54 -1.80 13.78
N ALA A 340 7.47 -0.85 13.68
CA ALA A 340 8.51 -0.65 14.70
C ALA A 340 7.90 -0.17 16.04
N GLY A 341 6.91 0.73 16.01
CA GLY A 341 6.19 1.20 17.19
C GLY A 341 5.42 0.08 17.90
N LEU A 342 4.73 -0.78 17.14
CA LEU A 342 4.00 -1.92 17.71
C LEU A 342 4.94 -2.91 18.42
N VAL A 343 6.15 -3.12 17.92
CA VAL A 343 7.17 -3.92 18.60
C VAL A 343 7.52 -3.31 19.96
N LEU A 344 7.65 -1.99 20.06
CA LEU A 344 7.92 -1.33 21.35
C LEU A 344 6.73 -1.47 22.33
N VAL A 345 5.50 -1.41 21.83
CA VAL A 345 4.31 -1.68 22.67
C VAL A 345 4.30 -3.12 23.18
N LEU A 346 4.64 -4.09 22.32
CA LEU A 346 4.79 -5.50 22.73
C LEU A 346 5.87 -5.68 23.81
N LEU A 347 6.98 -4.94 23.73
CA LEU A 347 8.02 -4.96 24.76
C LEU A 347 7.51 -4.46 26.12
N ILE A 348 6.67 -3.42 26.12
CA ILE A 348 6.05 -2.94 27.37
C ILE A 348 5.15 -4.02 27.94
N LEU A 349 4.32 -4.68 27.12
CA LEU A 349 3.47 -5.79 27.60
C LEU A 349 4.32 -6.97 28.10
N GLN A 350 5.40 -7.33 27.42
CA GLN A 350 6.32 -8.38 27.87
C GLN A 350 6.98 -8.02 29.22
N ALA A 351 7.33 -6.74 29.43
CA ALA A 351 7.86 -6.29 30.70
C ALA A 351 6.84 -6.40 31.83
N THR A 352 5.55 -6.12 31.56
CA THR A 352 4.48 -6.31 32.56
C THR A 352 4.26 -7.78 32.90
N ASP A 353 4.41 -8.70 31.94
CA ASP A 353 4.35 -10.14 32.19
C ASP A 353 5.48 -10.60 33.11
N VAL A 354 6.72 -10.20 32.80
CA VAL A 354 7.86 -10.53 33.64
C VAL A 354 7.67 -10.00 35.05
N LEU A 355 7.17 -8.77 35.16
CA LEU A 355 6.89 -8.16 36.47
C LEU A 355 5.80 -8.92 37.23
N SER A 356 4.73 -9.37 36.54
CA SER A 356 3.64 -10.13 37.17
C SER A 356 4.13 -11.48 37.70
N ILE A 357 5.01 -12.19 36.96
CA ILE A 357 5.65 -13.44 37.43
C ILE A 357 6.50 -13.20 38.68
N LEU A 358 7.25 -12.09 38.73
CA LEU A 358 8.06 -11.75 39.87
C LEU A 358 7.26 -11.33 41.10
N LEU A 359 6.08 -10.71 40.89
CA LEU A 359 5.18 -10.28 41.97
C LEU A 359 4.33 -11.44 42.49
N ASP A 360 3.99 -12.42 41.64
CA ASP A 360 3.21 -13.62 42.02
C ASP A 360 4.16 -14.83 42.28
N TRP A 361 5.09 -14.63 43.19
CA TRP A 361 6.07 -15.67 43.56
C TRP A 361 5.43 -16.93 44.11
N ASP A 362 4.38 -16.79 44.92
CA ASP A 362 3.65 -17.89 45.52
C ASP A 362 2.87 -18.71 44.47
N GLY A 363 2.30 -18.07 43.47
CA GLY A 363 1.68 -18.74 42.32
C GLY A 363 2.70 -19.55 41.53
N LEU A 364 3.83 -18.96 41.15
CA LEU A 364 4.89 -19.65 40.42
C LEU A 364 5.44 -20.85 41.23
N ARG A 365 5.58 -20.69 42.56
CA ARG A 365 6.00 -21.76 43.43
C ARG A 365 4.98 -22.90 43.52
N ALA A 366 3.69 -22.58 43.56
CA ALA A 366 2.63 -23.57 43.53
C ALA A 366 2.61 -24.38 42.25
N ASP A 367 2.79 -23.71 41.10
CA ASP A 367 2.89 -24.37 39.78
C ASP A 367 4.08 -25.33 39.73
N VAL A 368 5.25 -24.90 40.19
CA VAL A 368 6.44 -25.78 40.26
C VAL A 368 6.19 -26.94 41.23
N ALA A 369 5.58 -26.71 42.39
CA ALA A 369 5.27 -27.76 43.38
C ALA A 369 4.32 -28.83 42.79
N SER A 370 3.42 -28.45 41.89
CA SER A 370 2.50 -29.37 41.21
C SER A 370 3.21 -30.41 40.33
N THR A 371 4.45 -30.16 39.92
CA THR A 371 5.27 -31.08 39.10
C THR A 371 5.93 -32.21 39.93
N GLY A 372 5.84 -32.16 41.24
CA GLY A 372 6.36 -33.15 42.20
C GLY A 372 7.81 -32.87 42.63
N GLY A 373 8.04 -32.89 43.94
CA GLY A 373 9.38 -32.66 44.52
C GLY A 373 9.30 -32.37 46.02
N SER A 374 10.46 -32.40 46.74
CA SER A 374 10.50 -31.93 48.12
C SER A 374 10.34 -30.40 48.21
N ALA A 375 9.94 -29.89 49.38
CA ALA A 375 9.78 -28.44 49.56
C ALA A 375 11.08 -27.64 49.31
N ALA A 376 12.24 -28.22 49.62
CA ALA A 376 13.54 -27.61 49.35
C ALA A 376 13.89 -27.61 47.87
N ASP A 377 13.57 -28.69 47.15
CA ASP A 377 13.78 -28.77 45.69
C ASP A 377 12.87 -27.81 44.97
N THR A 378 11.62 -27.68 45.40
CA THR A 378 10.63 -26.73 44.82
C THR A 378 11.14 -25.28 44.87
N GLU A 379 11.73 -24.83 45.99
CA GLU A 379 12.26 -23.47 46.10
C GLU A 379 13.43 -23.22 45.16
N ILE A 380 14.35 -24.17 45.04
CA ILE A 380 15.50 -24.06 44.15
C ILE A 380 15.04 -24.06 42.68
N VAL A 381 14.15 -24.99 42.33
CA VAL A 381 13.59 -25.07 40.96
C VAL A 381 12.81 -23.81 40.59
N THR A 382 12.00 -23.28 41.54
CA THR A 382 11.27 -22.02 41.31
C THR A 382 12.22 -20.86 40.99
N ARG A 383 13.31 -20.70 41.73
CA ARG A 383 14.31 -19.67 41.48
C ARG A 383 15.01 -19.85 40.12
N ILE A 384 15.33 -21.09 39.77
CA ILE A 384 15.94 -21.40 38.46
C ILE A 384 14.95 -21.07 37.32
N VAL A 385 13.72 -21.54 37.44
CA VAL A 385 12.66 -21.25 36.44
C VAL A 385 12.44 -19.76 36.28
N ALA A 386 12.26 -19.02 37.38
CA ALA A 386 12.12 -17.57 37.34
C ALA A 386 13.32 -16.88 36.69
N GLY A 387 14.55 -17.29 37.10
CA GLY A 387 15.79 -16.74 36.53
C GLY A 387 15.92 -16.99 35.02
N VAL A 388 15.54 -18.19 34.56
CA VAL A 388 15.54 -18.55 33.14
C VAL A 388 14.48 -17.74 32.38
N LEU A 389 13.26 -17.64 32.88
CA LEU A 389 12.18 -16.88 32.26
C LEU A 389 12.53 -15.38 32.13
N VAL A 390 13.01 -14.79 33.23
CA VAL A 390 13.42 -13.37 33.24
C VAL A 390 14.63 -13.17 32.32
N GLY A 391 15.67 -14.02 32.42
CA GLY A 391 16.86 -13.91 31.58
C GLY A 391 16.55 -14.04 30.09
N LEU A 392 15.74 -15.03 29.71
CA LEU A 392 15.31 -15.21 28.31
C LEU A 392 14.47 -14.02 27.82
N SER A 393 13.53 -13.53 28.64
CA SER A 393 12.70 -12.37 28.31
C SER A 393 13.54 -11.10 28.10
N LEU A 394 14.56 -10.87 28.93
CA LEU A 394 15.49 -9.75 28.79
C LEU A 394 16.30 -9.86 27.50
N ILE A 395 16.85 -11.04 27.19
CA ILE A 395 17.61 -11.28 25.96
C ILE A 395 16.73 -11.02 24.73
N ILE A 396 15.51 -11.58 24.68
CA ILE A 396 14.56 -11.37 23.60
C ILE A 396 14.20 -9.88 23.50
N GLY A 397 13.95 -9.22 24.63
CA GLY A 397 13.64 -7.79 24.68
C GLY A 397 14.75 -6.92 24.11
N VAL A 398 16.01 -7.17 24.48
CA VAL A 398 17.17 -6.46 23.92
C VAL A 398 17.29 -6.67 22.42
N ILE A 399 17.11 -7.91 21.93
CA ILE A 399 17.14 -8.23 20.51
C ILE A 399 16.02 -7.47 19.77
N GLN A 400 14.82 -7.44 20.33
CA GLN A 400 13.66 -6.73 19.74
C GLN A 400 13.89 -5.20 19.67
N VAL A 401 14.47 -4.58 20.72
CA VAL A 401 14.84 -3.15 20.72
C VAL A 401 15.85 -2.86 19.61
N ILE A 402 16.93 -3.62 19.55
CA ILE A 402 17.99 -3.45 18.55
C ILE A 402 17.41 -3.67 17.14
N ALA A 403 16.56 -4.68 16.96
CA ALA A 403 15.92 -4.96 15.71
C ALA A 403 14.93 -3.84 15.31
N SER A 404 14.12 -3.32 16.23
CA SER A 404 13.19 -2.21 15.97
C SER A 404 13.93 -0.93 15.52
N ILE A 405 14.99 -0.56 16.24
CA ILE A 405 15.86 0.57 15.85
C ILE A 405 16.50 0.32 14.47
N SER A 406 16.94 -0.91 14.22
CA SER A 406 17.56 -1.27 12.94
C SER A 406 16.56 -1.25 11.77
N VAL A 407 15.32 -1.67 11.98
CA VAL A 407 14.24 -1.55 10.98
C VAL A 407 13.93 -0.08 10.69
N PHE A 408 13.85 0.73 11.73
CA PHE A 408 13.68 2.18 11.59
C PHE A 408 14.80 2.83 10.77
N ARG A 409 16.01 2.25 10.81
CA ARG A 409 17.17 2.63 9.98
C ARG A 409 17.21 1.95 8.61
N GLY A 410 16.16 1.21 8.22
CA GLY A 410 16.04 0.57 6.92
C GLY A 410 16.73 -0.80 6.78
N SER A 411 17.01 -1.50 7.88
CA SER A 411 17.61 -2.84 7.84
C SER A 411 16.61 -3.93 7.45
N ASN A 412 16.80 -4.54 6.28
CA ASN A 412 15.96 -5.65 5.84
C ASN A 412 16.17 -6.93 6.67
N ARG A 413 17.40 -7.18 7.19
CA ARG A 413 17.67 -8.33 8.06
C ARG A 413 16.88 -8.22 9.37
N ALA A 414 16.90 -7.04 10.01
CA ALA A 414 16.15 -6.80 11.23
C ALA A 414 14.64 -6.94 11.02
N ARG A 415 14.13 -6.46 9.88
CA ARG A 415 12.72 -6.64 9.50
C ARG A 415 12.34 -8.12 9.41
N LEU A 416 13.14 -8.92 8.74
CA LEU A 416 12.91 -10.37 8.63
C LEU A 416 12.95 -11.06 9.99
N TRP A 417 13.89 -10.69 10.88
CA TRP A 417 13.94 -11.20 12.24
C TRP A 417 12.68 -10.90 13.05
N ILE A 418 12.20 -9.66 13.03
CA ILE A 418 10.95 -9.28 13.72
C ILE A 418 9.76 -10.08 13.14
N LEU A 419 9.66 -10.19 11.82
CA LEU A 419 8.60 -10.97 11.17
C LEU A 419 8.67 -12.45 11.60
N THR A 420 9.87 -13.04 11.70
CA THR A 420 10.05 -14.42 12.16
C THR A 420 9.59 -14.59 13.62
N LEU A 421 10.02 -13.71 14.52
CA LEU A 421 9.61 -13.76 15.92
C LEU A 421 8.09 -13.60 16.08
N SER A 422 7.49 -12.64 15.39
CA SER A 422 6.04 -12.46 15.41
C SER A 422 5.30 -13.66 14.84
N THR A 423 5.83 -14.29 13.78
CA THR A 423 5.26 -15.52 13.20
C THR A 423 5.29 -16.66 14.21
N ILE A 424 6.41 -16.89 14.87
CA ILE A 424 6.57 -17.93 15.91
C ILE A 424 5.57 -17.67 17.05
N SER A 425 5.46 -16.44 17.52
CA SER A 425 4.53 -16.07 18.60
C SER A 425 3.06 -16.36 18.22
N VAL A 426 2.65 -16.01 16.99
CA VAL A 426 1.28 -16.31 16.52
C VAL A 426 1.07 -17.82 16.36
N ILE A 427 2.07 -18.58 15.88
CA ILE A 427 2.00 -20.04 15.78
C ILE A 427 1.82 -20.67 17.15
N ILE A 428 2.60 -20.24 18.15
CA ILE A 428 2.47 -20.72 19.53
C ILE A 428 1.06 -20.44 20.05
N SER A 429 0.55 -19.23 19.88
CA SER A 429 -0.82 -18.86 20.28
C SER A 429 -1.87 -19.73 19.59
N PHE A 430 -1.71 -19.99 18.29
CA PHE A 430 -2.60 -20.88 17.55
C PHE A 430 -2.53 -22.33 18.03
N THR A 431 -1.33 -22.83 18.28
CA THR A 431 -1.14 -24.21 18.79
C THR A 431 -1.78 -24.38 20.18
N ASN A 432 -1.55 -23.44 21.09
CA ASN A 432 -2.16 -23.44 22.41
C ASN A 432 -3.69 -23.45 22.31
N TYR A 433 -4.25 -22.65 21.43
CA TYR A 433 -5.69 -22.66 21.16
C TYR A 433 -6.19 -24.03 20.67
N LEU A 434 -5.46 -24.69 19.75
CA LEU A 434 -5.82 -26.02 19.24
C LEU A 434 -5.71 -27.13 20.31
N THR A 435 -4.76 -27.02 21.23
CA THR A 435 -4.54 -27.99 22.32
C THR A 435 -5.55 -27.85 23.47
N GLY A 436 -6.51 -26.92 23.34
CA GLY A 436 -7.61 -26.76 24.30
C GLY A 436 -7.45 -25.59 25.27
N ASP A 437 -6.34 -24.87 25.23
CA ASP A 437 -6.19 -23.64 25.99
C ASP A 437 -7.01 -22.51 25.35
N ARG A 438 -8.25 -22.37 25.80
CA ARG A 438 -9.15 -21.32 25.35
C ARG A 438 -8.93 -19.97 26.05
N SER A 439 -7.99 -19.89 26.99
CA SER A 439 -7.65 -18.65 27.70
C SER A 439 -7.29 -17.51 26.73
N ILE A 440 -6.64 -17.85 25.58
CA ILE A 440 -6.27 -16.90 24.53
C ILE A 440 -7.49 -16.16 23.98
N ALA A 441 -8.63 -16.85 23.80
CA ALA A 441 -9.85 -16.22 23.31
C ALA A 441 -10.61 -15.45 24.39
N THR A 442 -10.43 -15.82 25.66
CA THR A 442 -11.17 -15.24 26.81
C THR A 442 -10.38 -14.16 27.52
N ASN A 443 -9.05 -14.28 27.58
CA ASN A 443 -8.19 -13.31 28.23
C ASN A 443 -7.90 -12.12 27.30
N MET A 444 -8.22 -10.90 27.78
CA MET A 444 -7.99 -9.65 27.03
C MET A 444 -6.52 -9.41 26.73
N TYR A 445 -5.64 -9.71 27.67
CA TYR A 445 -4.21 -9.54 27.50
C TYR A 445 -3.67 -10.38 26.33
N SER A 446 -4.01 -11.66 26.28
CA SER A 446 -3.61 -12.58 25.20
C SER A 446 -4.16 -12.14 23.84
N LEU A 447 -5.44 -11.69 23.80
CA LEU A 447 -6.05 -11.19 22.59
C LEU A 447 -5.34 -9.92 22.06
N VAL A 448 -5.04 -8.97 22.96
CA VAL A 448 -4.31 -7.74 22.60
C VAL A 448 -2.90 -8.08 22.09
N THR A 449 -2.20 -9.00 22.76
CA THR A 449 -0.87 -9.43 22.32
C THR A 449 -0.91 -10.03 20.91
N VAL A 450 -1.85 -10.93 20.61
CA VAL A 450 -2.04 -11.49 19.27
C VAL A 450 -2.39 -10.40 18.27
N ALA A 451 -3.26 -9.46 18.61
CA ALA A 451 -3.62 -8.35 17.73
C ALA A 451 -2.41 -7.47 17.38
N LEU A 452 -1.56 -7.16 18.35
CA LEU A 452 -0.32 -6.42 18.12
C LEU A 452 0.67 -7.20 17.25
N GLN A 453 0.84 -8.51 17.49
CA GLN A 453 1.70 -9.38 16.66
C GLN A 453 1.20 -9.42 15.19
N VAL A 454 -0.11 -9.56 14.99
CA VAL A 454 -0.73 -9.47 13.67
C VAL A 454 -0.49 -8.10 13.05
N GLY A 455 -0.63 -7.01 13.82
CA GLY A 455 -0.33 -5.65 13.39
C GLY A 455 1.12 -5.49 12.91
N VAL A 456 2.09 -6.06 13.63
CA VAL A 456 3.52 -6.09 13.23
C VAL A 456 3.69 -6.85 11.92
N LEU A 457 3.10 -8.05 11.80
CA LEU A 457 3.15 -8.85 10.58
C LEU A 457 2.57 -8.10 9.38
N LEU A 458 1.40 -7.47 9.54
CA LEU A 458 0.75 -6.71 8.49
C LEU A 458 1.57 -5.49 8.05
N SER A 459 2.09 -4.73 9.02
CA SER A 459 2.84 -3.50 8.76
C SER A 459 4.19 -3.77 8.11
N LEU A 460 4.98 -4.69 8.69
CA LEU A 460 6.34 -4.96 8.20
C LEU A 460 6.38 -5.86 6.96
N SER A 461 5.35 -6.65 6.66
CA SER A 461 5.25 -7.41 5.41
C SER A 461 4.61 -6.62 4.25
N SER A 462 4.24 -5.35 4.47
CA SER A 462 3.72 -4.46 3.41
C SER A 462 4.78 -4.16 2.35
N ASP A 463 4.34 -3.83 1.13
CA ASP A 463 5.26 -3.50 0.02
C ASP A 463 6.10 -2.27 0.34
N SER A 464 5.51 -1.23 0.94
CA SER A 464 6.23 -0.01 1.30
C SER A 464 7.37 -0.29 2.29
N SER A 465 7.11 -1.08 3.34
CA SER A 465 8.13 -1.48 4.31
C SER A 465 9.22 -2.37 3.70
N ARG A 466 8.80 -3.30 2.81
CA ARG A 466 9.71 -4.19 2.07
C ARG A 466 10.64 -3.41 1.16
N LEU A 467 10.10 -2.50 0.34
CA LEU A 467 10.87 -1.68 -0.58
C LEU A 467 11.85 -0.79 0.17
N PHE A 468 11.36 -0.04 1.18
CA PHE A 468 12.20 0.81 2.02
C PHE A 468 13.41 0.07 2.58
N THR A 469 13.19 -1.09 3.24
CA THR A 469 14.28 -1.83 3.89
C THR A 469 15.23 -2.51 2.91
N ARG A 470 14.75 -2.96 1.75
CA ARG A 470 15.60 -3.56 0.70
C ARG A 470 16.49 -2.51 0.04
N PHE A 471 15.94 -1.36 -0.35
CA PHE A 471 16.69 -0.33 -1.03
C PHE A 471 17.65 0.41 -0.09
N SER A 472 17.25 0.72 1.14
CA SER A 472 18.16 1.28 2.15
C SER A 472 19.35 0.35 2.43
N THR A 473 19.12 -0.97 2.48
CA THR A 473 20.18 -1.96 2.65
C THR A 473 21.11 -2.02 1.42
N ALA A 474 20.57 -1.92 0.20
CA ALA A 474 21.36 -1.92 -1.03
C ALA A 474 22.22 -0.66 -1.14
N ALA A 475 21.66 0.50 -0.84
CA ALA A 475 22.40 1.77 -0.86
C ALA A 475 23.54 1.81 0.16
N ALA A 476 23.28 1.34 1.39
CA ALA A 476 24.32 1.24 2.41
C ALA A 476 25.47 0.25 2.06
N ARG A 477 25.21 -0.70 1.16
CA ARG A 477 26.28 -1.57 0.63
C ARG A 477 27.09 -0.89 -0.47
N ALA A 478 26.41 -0.18 -1.39
CA ALA A 478 27.08 0.57 -2.45
C ALA A 478 28.03 1.63 -1.87
N ASP A 479 27.55 2.42 -0.91
CA ASP A 479 28.35 3.43 -0.20
C ASP A 479 29.60 2.85 0.52
N ARG A 480 29.51 1.64 1.06
CA ARG A 480 30.68 0.96 1.66
C ARG A 480 31.68 0.44 0.62
N GLN A 481 31.18 0.00 -0.54
CA GLN A 481 32.07 -0.45 -1.63
C GLN A 481 32.82 0.73 -2.25
N ASP A 482 32.14 1.87 -2.41
CA ASP A 482 32.76 3.08 -2.93
C ASP A 482 33.85 3.60 -1.99
N ARG A 483 33.62 3.63 -0.69
CA ARG A 483 34.63 4.01 0.32
C ARG A 483 35.81 3.03 0.38
N ALA A 484 35.54 1.72 0.21
CA ALA A 484 36.62 0.73 0.21
C ALA A 484 37.48 0.74 -1.07
N ILE A 485 37.05 1.49 -2.09
CA ILE A 485 37.83 1.72 -3.32
C ILE A 485 38.65 3.03 -3.20
N GLU A 486 38.18 3.97 -2.37
CA GLU A 486 38.86 5.25 -2.12
C GLU A 486 39.97 5.15 -1.04
N ASP A 487 39.91 4.15 -0.13
CA ASP A 487 40.93 3.79 0.83
C ASP A 487 41.94 2.77 0.20
#